data_f4d2199c5254896f881b94efc020f00d
#
_entry.id   f4d2199c5254896f881b94efc020f00d
#
_cell.length_a   1.000
_cell.length_b   1.000
_cell.length_c   1.000
_cell.angle_alpha   90.00
_cell.angle_beta   90.00
_cell.angle_gamma   90.00
#
_symmetry.space_group_name_H-M   'P 1'
#
loop_
_entity.id
_entity.type
_entity.pdbx_description
1 polymer ?
#
loop_
_entity_poly.entity_id
_entity_poly.type
_entity_poly.pdbx_seq_one_letter_code
_entity_poly.pdbx_strand_id
1 'polypeptide(L)'
;MKLRDRALIGVLSLALIALSVAAIAPSLHSSDDGTGEPSPAVPTSRPFVEGVLGRATNASPFGARSAADRALVALLFRGLVRLGPGSSVVGDLAARWDVDASGGVWTFHLRPDQHWEDGEPITADDVAFTVGVLTDPGYTGPGAESWRDVQASIVDPLTVQLRLTTPIGGFLQAATQPIAPAHLLGFIPPDQLAGDPFGEQPIGSGPFRLVSLDSSRAVLAASTPLDVGPGIPGRPNFATPRPTDSLGAAEPSARADVPVPYLDSLQLRYYDDVDRLRADWDAGDLDAVSGLPPDEASDFASKAGVRLVRYPGTTLLAATLDLRPTRHEFQDSPVRRALLAAIDRNALVAGVLAGLGKRADSLIPPSSAMFDPKASVEVPYDPAAARQALRDAGWRQSGGSWIPKGAKDPLVIEVLSPESTANPIAYATATAVIEAWHGIGLAARLVPLPASELVGDRLAHGNFQVAVVPLAIGLDPDLYPLLAASQTRTGGSNLSGLQDPDLDKLLVAARTPLDDAARVAAYATLQARLAERVYVLPLAFRDDYVVFRDTVVGPQPRAVGAPGERYWDVLTWRLADGS
;
A
#
# COMPACT_ATOMS: atom_id res chain seq x y z
N MET A 1 39.74 25.08 -40.35
CA MET A 1 40.64 24.80 -39.21
C MET A 1 41.98 24.35 -39.74
N LYS A 2 43.04 25.16 -39.49
CA LYS A 2 44.39 24.89 -40.06
C LYS A 2 45.04 23.73 -39.36
N LEU A 3 45.92 23.01 -40.05
CA LEU A 3 46.60 21.79 -39.56
C LEU A 3 47.30 21.98 -38.19
N ARG A 4 47.72 23.23 -37.88
CA ARG A 4 48.31 23.66 -36.61
C ARG A 4 47.33 23.61 -35.44
N ASP A 5 46.04 23.89 -35.67
CA ASP A 5 44.98 23.91 -34.62
C ASP A 5 44.62 22.46 -34.20
N ARG A 6 44.67 21.51 -35.16
CA ARG A 6 44.47 20.08 -34.89
C ARG A 6 45.61 19.45 -34.07
N ALA A 7 46.82 19.90 -34.33
CA ALA A 7 47.99 19.43 -33.56
C ALA A 7 47.95 19.98 -32.12
N LEU A 8 47.51 21.21 -31.93
CA LEU A 8 47.40 21.81 -30.58
C LEU A 8 46.31 21.14 -29.74
N ILE A 9 45.18 20.80 -30.34
CA ILE A 9 44.08 20.10 -29.67
C ILE A 9 44.52 18.66 -29.31
N GLY A 10 45.26 17.99 -30.18
CA GLY A 10 45.81 16.65 -29.93
C GLY A 10 46.79 16.65 -28.76
N VAL A 11 47.67 17.63 -28.65
CA VAL A 11 48.67 17.74 -27.55
C VAL A 11 47.96 18.11 -26.24
N LEU A 12 46.97 19.00 -26.24
CA LEU A 12 46.19 19.32 -25.04
C LEU A 12 45.35 18.14 -24.56
N SER A 13 44.75 17.36 -25.46
CA SER A 13 43.99 16.15 -25.09
C SER A 13 44.91 15.05 -24.50
N LEU A 14 46.12 14.85 -25.04
CA LEU A 14 47.10 13.91 -24.49
C LEU A 14 47.66 14.37 -23.11
N ALA A 15 47.83 15.69 -22.91
CA ALA A 15 48.25 16.23 -21.63
C ALA A 15 47.13 16.09 -20.56
N LEU A 16 45.87 16.23 -20.93
CA LEU A 16 44.72 16.01 -20.00
C LEU A 16 44.58 14.53 -19.61
N ILE A 17 44.77 13.61 -20.56
CA ILE A 17 44.77 12.15 -20.29
C ILE A 17 45.97 11.77 -19.42
N ALA A 18 47.16 12.34 -19.63
CA ALA A 18 48.32 12.08 -18.80
C ALA A 18 48.16 12.62 -17.36
N LEU A 19 47.50 13.77 -17.18
CA LEU A 19 47.14 14.29 -15.85
C LEU A 19 46.11 13.41 -15.14
N SER A 20 45.13 12.87 -15.87
CA SER A 20 44.12 11.98 -15.31
C SER A 20 44.67 10.64 -14.88
N VAL A 21 45.67 10.11 -15.62
CA VAL A 21 46.34 8.82 -15.27
C VAL A 21 47.33 9.01 -14.10
N ALA A 22 47.97 10.19 -13.96
CA ALA A 22 48.83 10.49 -12.82
C ALA A 22 48.06 10.69 -11.50
N ALA A 23 46.76 11.03 -11.57
CA ALA A 23 45.89 11.16 -10.38
C ALA A 23 45.31 9.82 -9.89
N ILE A 24 45.49 8.70 -10.63
CA ILE A 24 44.95 7.37 -10.32
C ILE A 24 46.03 6.36 -9.93
N ALA A 25 47.32 6.73 -9.85
CA ALA A 25 48.34 5.83 -9.37
C ALA A 25 48.32 5.77 -7.82
N PRO A 26 48.00 4.63 -7.19
CA PRO A 26 48.15 4.50 -5.77
C PRO A 26 49.60 4.55 -5.40
N SER A 27 50.01 5.52 -4.58
CA SER A 27 51.30 5.59 -3.92
C SER A 27 51.39 4.44 -2.92
N LEU A 28 52.13 3.42 -3.28
CA LEU A 28 52.59 2.40 -2.34
C LEU A 28 53.62 3.04 -1.38
N HIS A 29 53.14 3.61 -0.29
CA HIS A 29 53.93 3.85 0.90
C HIS A 29 53.23 3.22 2.08
N SER A 30 53.77 2.14 2.55
CA SER A 30 53.49 1.55 3.84
C SER A 30 53.97 2.53 4.94
N SER A 31 53.05 3.15 5.63
CA SER A 31 53.22 3.63 6.98
C SER A 31 52.00 3.17 7.77
N ASP A 32 52.30 2.29 8.67
CA ASP A 32 51.48 1.75 9.72
C ASP A 32 51.18 2.91 10.70
N ASP A 33 50.01 3.53 10.59
CA ASP A 33 49.43 4.38 11.63
C ASP A 33 47.90 4.14 11.64
N GLY A 34 47.50 3.44 12.70
CA GLY A 34 46.14 2.96 12.93
C GLY A 34 45.13 4.09 13.17
N THR A 35 44.47 4.48 12.07
CA THR A 35 43.14 5.08 12.11
C THR A 35 42.34 4.47 10.96
N GLY A 36 41.94 3.20 11.13
CA GLY A 36 41.03 2.54 10.23
C GLY A 36 39.67 3.19 10.35
N GLU A 37 39.18 3.79 9.26
CA GLU A 37 37.74 3.95 9.11
C GLU A 37 37.08 2.58 9.37
N PRO A 38 36.00 2.52 10.16
CA PRO A 38 35.35 1.26 10.40
C PRO A 38 34.78 0.76 9.08
N SER A 39 35.42 -0.26 8.52
CA SER A 39 34.84 -1.07 7.45
C SER A 39 33.44 -1.50 7.93
N PRO A 40 32.38 -1.39 7.11
CA PRO A 40 31.06 -1.80 7.53
C PRO A 40 31.14 -3.23 8.08
N ALA A 41 30.75 -3.40 9.34
CA ALA A 41 30.82 -4.68 10.02
C ALA A 41 30.06 -5.72 9.20
N VAL A 42 30.76 -6.76 8.79
CA VAL A 42 30.14 -7.93 8.14
C VAL A 42 29.20 -8.55 9.17
N PRO A 43 27.91 -8.78 8.86
CA PRO A 43 26.99 -9.42 9.78
C PRO A 43 27.57 -10.75 10.28
N THR A 44 27.57 -10.96 11.59
CA THR A 44 28.12 -12.16 12.22
C THR A 44 27.15 -13.34 12.19
N SER A 45 25.89 -13.09 11.81
CA SER A 45 24.83 -14.08 11.62
C SER A 45 24.46 -14.22 10.14
N ARG A 46 23.91 -15.37 9.76
CA ARG A 46 23.39 -15.52 8.40
C ARG A 46 22.20 -14.57 8.18
N PRO A 47 22.05 -13.98 6.99
CA PRO A 47 20.92 -13.13 6.69
C PRO A 47 19.60 -13.91 6.70
N PHE A 48 18.51 -13.24 7.11
CA PHE A 48 17.16 -13.68 6.75
C PHE A 48 16.95 -13.46 5.26
N VAL A 49 16.49 -14.48 4.53
CA VAL A 49 16.34 -14.44 3.08
C VAL A 49 14.89 -14.66 2.70
N GLU A 50 14.25 -13.64 2.10
CA GLU A 50 12.92 -13.74 1.55
C GLU A 50 12.96 -13.79 0.02
N GLY A 51 12.37 -14.82 -0.58
CA GLY A 51 12.09 -14.89 -2.01
C GLY A 51 10.82 -14.08 -2.34
N VAL A 52 10.93 -13.16 -3.27
CA VAL A 52 9.82 -12.30 -3.70
C VAL A 52 9.54 -12.56 -5.17
N LEU A 53 8.33 -13.03 -5.50
CA LEU A 53 7.89 -13.09 -6.89
C LEU A 53 7.54 -11.68 -7.37
N GLY A 54 8.33 -11.16 -8.29
CA GLY A 54 8.39 -9.75 -8.69
C GLY A 54 9.69 -9.10 -8.27
N ARG A 55 9.85 -7.82 -8.53
CA ARG A 55 11.08 -7.09 -8.19
C ARG A 55 10.79 -5.67 -7.73
N ALA A 56 11.70 -5.15 -6.91
CA ALA A 56 11.78 -3.72 -6.62
C ALA A 56 12.71 -3.04 -7.63
N THR A 57 12.33 -1.81 -7.98
CA THR A 57 13.10 -0.94 -8.87
C THR A 57 13.34 0.43 -8.26
N ASN A 58 12.63 0.76 -7.19
CA ASN A 58 12.70 2.07 -6.57
C ASN A 58 12.36 1.97 -5.07
N ALA A 59 13.28 2.40 -4.23
CA ALA A 59 13.14 2.41 -2.78
C ALA A 59 12.87 3.83 -2.21
N SER A 60 12.47 4.79 -3.06
CA SER A 60 12.07 6.14 -2.63
C SER A 60 10.61 6.16 -2.17
N PRO A 61 10.28 6.89 -1.09
CA PRO A 61 8.90 7.16 -0.68
C PRO A 61 8.02 7.74 -1.78
N PHE A 62 8.62 8.48 -2.72
CA PHE A 62 7.92 9.13 -3.83
C PHE A 62 7.81 8.29 -5.10
N GLY A 63 8.66 7.25 -5.24
CA GLY A 63 8.74 6.42 -6.45
C GLY A 63 8.18 5.01 -6.30
N ALA A 64 7.89 4.54 -5.09
CA ALA A 64 7.50 3.16 -4.79
C ALA A 64 6.12 2.79 -5.36
N ARG A 65 6.07 2.08 -6.48
CA ARG A 65 4.84 1.71 -7.18
C ARG A 65 4.47 0.23 -7.03
N SER A 66 5.46 -0.66 -7.10
CA SER A 66 5.24 -2.10 -6.94
C SER A 66 5.06 -2.50 -5.45
N ALA A 67 4.57 -3.71 -5.21
CA ALA A 67 4.52 -4.26 -3.85
C ALA A 67 5.92 -4.42 -3.24
N ALA A 68 6.90 -4.80 -4.07
CA ALA A 68 8.30 -4.95 -3.65
C ALA A 68 8.95 -3.60 -3.34
N ASP A 69 8.68 -2.53 -4.13
CA ASP A 69 9.14 -1.17 -3.80
C ASP A 69 8.59 -0.72 -2.44
N ARG A 70 7.28 -0.89 -2.22
CA ARG A 70 6.65 -0.52 -0.95
C ARG A 70 7.17 -1.33 0.24
N ALA A 71 7.54 -2.60 0.01
CA ALA A 71 8.19 -3.43 1.01
C ALA A 71 9.55 -2.84 1.43
N LEU A 72 10.37 -2.40 0.47
CA LEU A 72 11.63 -1.71 0.77
C LEU A 72 11.40 -0.40 1.52
N VAL A 73 10.50 0.44 1.04
CA VAL A 73 10.19 1.72 1.70
C VAL A 73 9.76 1.51 3.15
N ALA A 74 8.93 0.50 3.43
CA ALA A 74 8.49 0.18 4.80
C ALA A 74 9.63 -0.26 5.74
N LEU A 75 10.71 -0.82 5.19
CA LEU A 75 11.90 -1.22 5.95
C LEU A 75 12.91 -0.07 6.12
N LEU A 76 12.94 0.88 5.18
CA LEU A 76 13.96 1.92 5.08
C LEU A 76 13.50 3.28 5.63
N PHE A 77 12.20 3.53 5.73
CA PHE A 77 11.67 4.84 6.13
C PHE A 77 10.62 4.74 7.22
N ARG A 78 10.48 5.84 7.96
CA ARG A 78 9.50 5.99 9.04
C ARG A 78 8.52 7.13 8.74
N GLY A 79 7.30 7.00 9.25
CA GLY A 79 6.30 8.06 9.25
C GLY A 79 6.26 8.85 10.56
N LEU A 80 5.40 9.85 10.63
CA LEU A 80 5.13 10.56 11.90
C LEU A 80 4.58 9.59 12.94
N VAL A 81 3.71 8.71 12.52
CA VAL A 81 3.12 7.63 13.31
C VAL A 81 3.25 6.31 12.57
N ARG A 82 3.04 5.21 13.26
CA ARG A 82 3.01 3.86 12.68
C ARG A 82 1.84 3.06 13.24
N LEU A 83 1.50 1.98 12.57
CA LEU A 83 0.51 1.04 13.07
C LEU A 83 1.16 0.06 14.06
N GLY A 84 0.60 -0.03 15.24
CA GLY A 84 0.95 -0.98 16.29
C GLY A 84 0.06 -2.22 16.29
N PRO A 85 0.11 -3.01 17.39
CA PRO A 85 -0.76 -4.17 17.58
C PRO A 85 -2.24 -3.80 17.49
N GLY A 86 -3.06 -4.67 16.86
CA GLY A 86 -4.49 -4.42 16.69
C GLY A 86 -4.83 -3.23 15.79
N SER A 87 -3.89 -2.81 14.93
CA SER A 87 -4.04 -1.64 14.04
C SER A 87 -4.21 -0.30 14.78
N SER A 88 -3.83 -0.23 16.05
CA SER A 88 -3.77 1.04 16.78
C SER A 88 -2.69 1.94 16.19
N VAL A 89 -2.94 3.25 16.16
CA VAL A 89 -1.91 4.22 15.75
C VAL A 89 -1.05 4.57 16.94
N VAL A 90 0.27 4.45 16.78
CA VAL A 90 1.28 4.80 17.80
C VAL A 90 2.31 5.76 17.23
N GLY A 91 2.95 6.56 18.10
CA GLY A 91 4.00 7.48 17.66
C GLY A 91 5.20 6.74 17.05
N ASP A 92 5.78 7.34 16.01
CA ASP A 92 7.03 6.88 15.40
C ASP A 92 8.06 8.01 15.41
N LEU A 93 8.25 8.79 14.34
CA LEU A 93 9.07 10.01 14.38
C LEU A 93 8.47 11.05 15.32
N ALA A 94 7.14 11.15 15.42
CA ALA A 94 6.47 11.97 16.41
C ALA A 94 6.39 11.24 17.76
N ALA A 95 6.78 11.93 18.85
CA ALA A 95 6.60 11.44 20.20
C ALA A 95 5.14 11.53 20.65
N ARG A 96 4.44 12.59 20.21
CA ARG A 96 3.04 12.89 20.52
C ARG A 96 2.45 13.83 19.47
N TRP A 97 1.16 13.97 19.48
CA TRP A 97 0.42 14.93 18.66
C TRP A 97 -0.78 15.48 19.43
N ASP A 98 -1.22 16.64 18.99
CA ASP A 98 -2.41 17.32 19.49
C ASP A 98 -3.30 17.66 18.29
N VAL A 99 -4.61 17.66 18.49
CA VAL A 99 -5.59 18.10 17.50
C VAL A 99 -6.47 19.18 18.09
N ASP A 100 -6.78 20.21 17.31
CA ASP A 100 -7.66 21.27 17.74
C ASP A 100 -9.14 20.82 17.80
N ALA A 101 -9.98 21.60 18.45
CA ALA A 101 -11.42 21.27 18.62
C ALA A 101 -12.19 21.17 17.30
N SER A 102 -11.69 21.76 16.22
CA SER A 102 -12.30 21.64 14.89
C SER A 102 -11.94 20.35 14.16
N GLY A 103 -10.88 19.65 14.60
CA GLY A 103 -10.30 18.52 13.88
C GLY A 103 -9.52 18.91 12.63
N GLY A 104 -9.36 20.21 12.38
CA GLY A 104 -8.72 20.74 11.19
C GLY A 104 -7.24 21.04 11.36
N VAL A 105 -6.71 21.06 12.57
CA VAL A 105 -5.32 21.39 12.83
C VAL A 105 -4.69 20.33 13.72
N TRP A 106 -3.69 19.63 13.17
CA TRP A 106 -2.91 18.58 13.85
C TRP A 106 -1.50 19.11 14.11
N THR A 107 -1.05 19.07 15.35
CA THR A 107 0.30 19.48 15.74
C THR A 107 1.10 18.27 16.17
N PHE A 108 2.15 17.94 15.43
CA PHE A 108 3.03 16.81 15.72
C PHE A 108 4.32 17.31 16.37
N HIS A 109 4.74 16.67 17.47
CA HIS A 109 5.98 16.94 18.18
C HIS A 109 6.95 15.79 17.93
N LEU A 110 8.01 16.09 17.19
CA LEU A 110 9.02 15.12 16.81
C LEU A 110 9.92 14.73 18.00
N ARG A 111 10.49 13.54 17.92
CA ARG A 111 11.52 13.10 18.87
C ARG A 111 12.84 13.83 18.59
N PRO A 112 13.54 14.33 19.60
CA PRO A 112 14.73 15.18 19.40
C PRO A 112 15.99 14.42 18.97
N ASP A 113 16.01 13.10 19.07
CA ASP A 113 17.18 12.23 18.92
C ASP A 113 17.11 11.35 17.65
N GLN A 114 16.33 11.76 16.68
CA GLN A 114 16.18 11.01 15.42
C GLN A 114 17.05 11.61 14.33
N HIS A 115 17.73 10.74 13.58
CA HIS A 115 18.64 11.10 12.51
C HIS A 115 18.42 10.24 11.26
N TRP A 116 18.76 10.80 10.14
CA TRP A 116 18.96 10.06 8.90
C TRP A 116 20.23 9.20 8.98
N GLU A 117 20.38 8.22 8.09
CA GLU A 117 21.57 7.33 8.03
C GLU A 117 22.89 8.08 7.84
N ASP A 118 22.87 9.24 7.21
CA ASP A 118 24.04 10.11 7.00
C ASP A 118 24.38 11.00 8.20
N GLY A 119 23.57 10.95 9.25
CA GLY A 119 23.76 11.68 10.49
C GLY A 119 23.04 13.02 10.59
N GLU A 120 22.39 13.50 9.53
CA GLU A 120 21.58 14.72 9.60
C GLU A 120 20.36 14.52 10.51
N PRO A 121 20.00 15.50 11.37
CA PRO A 121 18.83 15.38 12.24
C PRO A 121 17.54 15.39 11.43
N ILE A 122 16.57 14.57 11.86
CA ILE A 122 15.21 14.59 11.30
C ILE A 122 14.44 15.73 11.97
N THR A 123 13.92 16.65 11.17
CA THR A 123 13.29 17.88 11.65
C THR A 123 11.91 18.12 11.02
N ALA A 124 11.25 19.18 11.45
CA ALA A 124 10.00 19.66 10.88
C ALA A 124 10.14 20.08 9.41
N ASP A 125 11.36 20.41 8.93
CA ASP A 125 11.63 20.72 7.53
C ASP A 125 11.40 19.49 6.64
N ASP A 126 11.82 18.28 7.08
CA ASP A 126 11.61 17.04 6.35
C ASP A 126 10.11 16.71 6.19
N VAL A 127 9.35 16.96 7.27
CA VAL A 127 7.90 16.76 7.25
C VAL A 127 7.23 17.76 6.31
N ALA A 128 7.57 19.04 6.43
CA ALA A 128 7.00 20.10 5.60
C ALA A 128 7.36 19.89 4.12
N PHE A 129 8.60 19.50 3.82
CA PHE A 129 9.02 19.12 2.47
C PHE A 129 8.18 17.95 1.92
N THR A 130 8.09 16.85 2.69
CA THR A 130 7.32 15.68 2.27
C THR A 130 5.87 16.02 1.96
N VAL A 131 5.20 16.76 2.85
CA VAL A 131 3.83 17.23 2.63
C VAL A 131 3.75 18.16 1.42
N GLY A 132 4.71 19.06 1.26
CA GLY A 132 4.80 19.96 0.10
C GLY A 132 4.83 19.19 -1.22
N VAL A 133 5.60 18.11 -1.31
CA VAL A 133 5.63 17.22 -2.49
C VAL A 133 4.29 16.54 -2.71
N LEU A 134 3.72 15.92 -1.66
CA LEU A 134 2.46 15.18 -1.76
C LEU A 134 1.27 16.05 -2.18
N THR A 135 1.32 17.35 -1.89
CA THR A 135 0.27 18.31 -2.23
C THR A 135 0.51 19.05 -3.54
N ASP A 136 1.70 18.92 -4.12
CA ASP A 136 2.03 19.57 -5.39
C ASP A 136 1.21 18.98 -6.55
N PRO A 137 0.57 19.81 -7.38
CA PRO A 137 -0.20 19.34 -8.54
C PRO A 137 0.60 18.55 -9.58
N GLY A 138 1.92 18.76 -9.64
CA GLY A 138 2.83 18.03 -10.53
C GLY A 138 3.17 16.62 -10.03
N TYR A 139 2.96 16.35 -8.74
CA TYR A 139 3.20 15.04 -8.17
C TYR A 139 1.98 14.13 -8.27
N THR A 140 2.15 12.96 -8.91
CA THR A 140 1.09 11.95 -9.11
C THR A 140 1.46 10.58 -8.52
N GLY A 141 2.42 10.55 -7.60
CA GLY A 141 2.94 9.35 -6.98
C GLY A 141 2.13 8.87 -5.77
N PRO A 142 2.67 7.88 -5.03
CA PRO A 142 2.03 7.35 -3.83
C PRO A 142 1.72 8.42 -2.79
N GLY A 143 0.54 8.35 -2.16
CA GLY A 143 0.13 9.27 -1.10
C GLY A 143 -0.58 10.54 -1.54
N ALA A 144 -0.38 11.02 -2.79
CA ALA A 144 -0.92 12.30 -3.29
C ALA A 144 -2.42 12.50 -2.98
N GLU A 145 -3.25 11.49 -3.17
CA GLU A 145 -4.70 11.58 -2.96
C GLU A 145 -5.07 11.89 -1.49
N SER A 146 -4.40 11.23 -0.55
CA SER A 146 -4.69 11.35 0.89
C SER A 146 -4.23 12.69 1.47
N TRP A 147 -3.31 13.38 0.79
CA TRP A 147 -2.69 14.61 1.28
C TRP A 147 -3.09 15.87 0.51
N ARG A 148 -3.85 15.77 -0.54
CA ARG A 148 -4.17 16.84 -1.51
C ARG A 148 -4.57 18.18 -0.88
N ASP A 149 -5.31 18.16 0.22
CA ASP A 149 -5.86 19.37 0.85
C ASP A 149 -5.20 19.66 2.21
N VAL A 150 -3.96 19.16 2.42
CA VAL A 150 -3.20 19.35 3.66
C VAL A 150 -2.15 20.44 3.45
N GLN A 151 -2.00 21.33 4.43
CA GLN A 151 -0.95 22.35 4.45
C GLN A 151 -0.05 22.14 5.65
N ALA A 152 1.27 22.10 5.45
CA ALA A 152 2.25 22.03 6.52
C ALA A 152 2.78 23.42 6.87
N SER A 153 3.00 23.67 8.15
CA SER A 153 3.70 24.85 8.66
C SER A 153 4.62 24.47 9.81
N ILE A 154 5.84 24.95 9.75
CA ILE A 154 6.86 24.71 10.78
C ILE A 154 6.62 25.69 11.92
N VAL A 155 6.49 25.18 13.15
CA VAL A 155 6.38 25.99 14.37
C VAL A 155 7.76 26.21 14.99
N ASP A 156 8.54 25.13 15.09
CA ASP A 156 9.94 25.10 15.49
C ASP A 156 10.61 23.85 14.88
N PRO A 157 11.93 23.64 15.02
CA PRO A 157 12.62 22.52 14.38
C PRO A 157 12.07 21.12 14.70
N LEU A 158 11.35 20.95 15.81
CA LEU A 158 10.78 19.68 16.25
C LEU A 158 9.25 19.70 16.30
N THR A 159 8.61 20.76 15.82
CA THR A 159 7.16 20.91 15.87
C THR A 159 6.61 21.34 14.51
N VAL A 160 5.78 20.50 13.91
CA VAL A 160 5.09 20.78 12.65
C VAL A 160 3.59 20.79 12.86
N GLN A 161 2.91 21.73 12.22
CA GLN A 161 1.46 21.84 12.22
C GLN A 161 0.93 21.51 10.84
N LEU A 162 -0.01 20.55 10.78
CA LEU A 162 -0.70 20.14 9.56
C LEU A 162 -2.15 20.63 9.61
N ARG A 163 -2.53 21.44 8.64
CA ARG A 163 -3.87 22.00 8.51
C ARG A 163 -4.61 21.32 7.38
N LEU A 164 -5.76 20.77 7.69
CA LEU A 164 -6.68 20.13 6.75
C LEU A 164 -7.78 21.13 6.36
N THR A 165 -8.05 21.25 5.07
CA THR A 165 -9.18 22.08 4.58
C THR A 165 -10.52 21.53 5.05
N THR A 166 -10.65 20.21 5.12
CA THR A 166 -11.81 19.52 5.69
C THR A 166 -11.32 18.58 6.79
N PRO A 167 -11.89 18.64 8.00
CA PRO A 167 -11.52 17.71 9.08
C PRO A 167 -11.72 16.25 8.67
N ILE A 168 -10.74 15.41 8.99
CA ILE A 168 -10.77 13.96 8.73
C ILE A 168 -10.39 13.24 10.02
N GLY A 169 -11.34 12.54 10.66
CA GLY A 169 -11.12 11.82 11.92
C GLY A 169 -10.07 10.71 11.79
N GLY A 170 -9.95 10.09 10.61
CA GLY A 170 -8.95 9.07 10.28
C GLY A 170 -7.59 9.61 9.82
N PHE A 171 -7.30 10.90 9.95
CA PHE A 171 -6.08 11.51 9.40
C PHE A 171 -4.78 10.87 9.91
N LEU A 172 -4.76 10.34 11.13
CA LEU A 172 -3.59 9.63 11.65
C LEU A 172 -3.17 8.43 10.78
N GLN A 173 -4.12 7.80 10.08
CA GLN A 173 -3.78 6.75 9.12
C GLN A 173 -2.94 7.30 7.95
N ALA A 174 -3.27 8.48 7.45
CA ALA A 174 -2.45 9.13 6.41
C ALA A 174 -1.06 9.54 6.96
N ALA A 175 -0.96 9.90 8.24
CA ALA A 175 0.30 10.28 8.88
C ALA A 175 1.30 9.11 9.08
N THR A 176 0.94 7.88 8.67
CA THR A 176 1.90 6.76 8.51
C THR A 176 2.75 6.91 7.24
N GLN A 177 2.47 7.89 6.38
CA GLN A 177 3.25 8.21 5.19
C GLN A 177 4.73 8.34 5.54
N PRO A 178 5.63 7.62 4.84
CA PRO A 178 7.07 7.75 5.03
C PRO A 178 7.54 9.18 4.79
N ILE A 179 8.34 9.71 5.71
CA ILE A 179 8.98 11.02 5.59
C ILE A 179 10.26 10.88 4.78
N ALA A 180 10.56 11.87 3.93
CA ALA A 180 11.71 11.90 3.04
C ALA A 180 12.71 13.01 3.43
N PRO A 181 14.03 12.82 3.17
CA PRO A 181 15.07 13.75 3.57
C PRO A 181 15.07 15.04 2.74
N ALA A 182 14.66 16.15 3.33
CA ALA A 182 14.60 17.46 2.66
C ALA A 182 15.98 17.96 2.21
N HIS A 183 17.02 17.70 2.99
CA HIS A 183 18.39 18.14 2.69
C HIS A 183 18.97 17.50 1.41
N LEU A 184 18.48 16.32 1.02
CA LEU A 184 18.88 15.63 -0.22
C LEU A 184 17.94 15.89 -1.40
N LEU A 185 16.64 15.97 -1.14
CA LEU A 185 15.62 15.98 -2.18
C LEU A 185 14.96 17.34 -2.41
N GLY A 186 15.17 18.32 -1.51
CA GLY A 186 14.47 19.60 -1.54
C GLY A 186 14.77 20.50 -2.75
N PHE A 187 15.78 20.15 -3.56
CA PHE A 187 16.13 20.87 -4.79
C PHE A 187 15.53 20.25 -6.06
N ILE A 188 14.88 19.08 -5.93
CA ILE A 188 14.33 18.32 -7.03
C ILE A 188 12.86 18.70 -7.21
N PRO A 189 12.40 19.06 -8.42
CA PRO A 189 11.01 19.35 -8.68
C PRO A 189 10.12 18.12 -8.36
N PRO A 190 8.92 18.31 -7.78
CA PRO A 190 8.03 17.21 -7.36
C PRO A 190 7.69 16.21 -8.46
N ASP A 191 7.53 16.65 -9.70
CA ASP A 191 7.24 15.82 -10.87
C ASP A 191 8.41 14.92 -11.30
N GLN A 192 9.63 15.19 -10.82
CA GLN A 192 10.84 14.42 -11.13
C GLN A 192 11.24 13.44 -10.01
N LEU A 193 10.74 13.63 -8.78
CA LEU A 193 11.14 12.83 -7.61
C LEU A 193 10.87 11.33 -7.77
N ALA A 194 9.82 10.95 -8.47
CA ALA A 194 9.48 9.54 -8.67
C ALA A 194 10.52 8.76 -9.51
N GLY A 195 11.28 9.46 -10.35
CA GLY A 195 12.33 8.88 -11.21
C GLY A 195 13.74 9.26 -10.79
N ASP A 196 13.91 9.89 -9.63
CA ASP A 196 15.21 10.34 -9.14
C ASP A 196 16.10 9.14 -8.73
N PRO A 197 17.43 9.19 -9.01
CA PRO A 197 18.39 8.16 -8.60
C PRO A 197 18.45 7.88 -7.09
N PHE A 198 17.95 8.78 -6.26
CA PHE A 198 17.81 8.54 -4.82
C PHE A 198 17.08 7.22 -4.52
N GLY A 199 16.12 6.81 -5.36
CA GLY A 199 15.42 5.55 -5.21
C GLY A 199 16.29 4.28 -5.40
N GLU A 200 17.49 4.40 -5.97
CA GLU A 200 18.44 3.30 -6.15
C GLU A 200 19.36 3.15 -4.92
N GLN A 201 19.68 4.24 -4.23
CA GLN A 201 20.52 4.28 -3.02
C GLN A 201 19.97 5.31 -2.03
N PRO A 202 18.80 5.06 -1.43
CA PRO A 202 18.20 6.00 -0.51
C PRO A 202 18.96 6.09 0.81
N ILE A 203 18.93 7.27 1.40
CA ILE A 203 19.30 7.51 2.81
C ILE A 203 18.01 7.45 3.62
N GLY A 204 17.90 6.45 4.47
CA GLY A 204 16.68 6.13 5.21
C GLY A 204 16.65 6.63 6.64
N SER A 205 15.54 6.40 7.31
CA SER A 205 15.31 6.65 8.74
C SER A 205 14.83 5.40 9.47
N GLY A 206 14.69 4.30 8.74
CA GLY A 206 14.05 3.07 9.18
C GLY A 206 14.94 2.13 9.98
N PRO A 207 14.39 0.98 10.36
CA PRO A 207 15.12 -0.04 11.12
C PRO A 207 16.22 -0.74 10.32
N PHE A 208 16.15 -0.64 8.99
CA PHE A 208 17.18 -1.17 8.09
C PHE A 208 17.67 -0.08 7.14
N ARG A 209 18.91 -0.21 6.72
CA ARG A 209 19.53 0.59 5.66
C ARG A 209 19.79 -0.28 4.43
N LEU A 210 19.71 0.31 3.25
CA LEU A 210 19.99 -0.36 2.00
C LEU A 210 21.50 -0.47 1.79
N VAL A 211 21.99 -1.69 1.60
CA VAL A 211 23.42 -1.97 1.27
C VAL A 211 23.59 -2.05 -0.24
N SER A 212 22.68 -2.73 -0.92
CA SER A 212 22.67 -2.83 -2.38
C SER A 212 21.28 -3.17 -2.90
N LEU A 213 20.96 -2.65 -4.08
CA LEU A 213 19.76 -2.98 -4.85
C LEU A 213 20.18 -3.27 -6.29
N ASP A 214 19.84 -4.45 -6.79
CA ASP A 214 20.01 -4.82 -8.18
C ASP A 214 18.77 -5.58 -8.71
N SER A 215 18.80 -6.00 -9.97
CA SER A 215 17.66 -6.69 -10.59
C SER A 215 17.33 -8.05 -9.96
N SER A 216 18.24 -8.62 -9.20
CA SER A 216 18.10 -9.95 -8.59
C SER A 216 17.82 -9.92 -7.10
N ARG A 217 18.19 -8.84 -6.40
CA ARG A 217 18.04 -8.76 -4.94
C ARG A 217 18.19 -7.34 -4.39
N ALA A 218 17.65 -7.15 -3.18
CA ALA A 218 18.04 -6.08 -2.27
C ALA A 218 18.69 -6.68 -1.02
N VAL A 219 19.79 -6.10 -0.59
CA VAL A 219 20.49 -6.47 0.65
C VAL A 219 20.35 -5.32 1.63
N LEU A 220 19.84 -5.63 2.82
CA LEU A 220 19.63 -4.66 3.89
C LEU A 220 20.42 -5.07 5.13
N ALA A 221 20.98 -4.10 5.82
CA ALA A 221 21.59 -4.29 7.13
C ALA A 221 20.78 -3.54 8.19
N ALA A 222 20.74 -4.07 9.41
CA ALA A 222 20.14 -3.35 10.52
C ALA A 222 20.76 -1.98 10.69
N SER A 223 19.94 -0.95 10.89
CA SER A 223 20.42 0.39 11.20
C SER A 223 21.05 0.38 12.60
N THR A 224 22.30 0.86 12.72
CA THR A 224 22.91 1.11 14.01
C THR A 224 22.50 2.50 14.49
N PRO A 225 22.08 2.68 15.75
CA PRO A 225 21.93 4.04 16.28
C PRO A 225 23.27 4.75 16.17
N LEU A 226 23.27 5.96 15.65
CA LEU A 226 24.37 6.90 15.86
C LEU A 226 24.45 7.13 17.37
N ASP A 227 25.60 6.80 17.94
CA ASP A 227 25.96 6.68 19.33
C ASP A 227 25.18 7.59 20.31
N VAL A 228 24.23 7.05 21.02
CA VAL A 228 23.52 7.75 22.10
C VAL A 228 23.75 7.03 23.43
N GLY A 229 24.96 7.23 23.99
CA GLY A 229 25.28 6.86 25.37
C GLY A 229 25.50 5.35 25.63
N PRO A 230 25.92 4.93 26.84
CA PRO A 230 26.33 3.58 27.14
C PRO A 230 25.14 2.62 27.21
N GLY A 231 24.61 2.29 26.07
CA GLY A 231 23.71 1.19 25.81
C GLY A 231 24.42 0.16 24.96
N ILE A 232 24.00 -1.05 24.99
CA ILE A 232 24.60 -2.20 24.31
C ILE A 232 25.02 -1.85 22.89
N PRO A 233 26.29 -1.94 22.50
CA PRO A 233 26.76 -1.61 21.16
C PRO A 233 26.01 -2.41 20.10
N GLY A 234 25.45 -1.70 19.10
CA GLY A 234 24.91 -2.32 17.89
C GLY A 234 23.42 -2.67 17.88
N ARG A 235 22.60 -2.14 18.80
CA ARG A 235 21.14 -2.36 18.75
C ARG A 235 20.37 -1.05 18.86
N PRO A 236 19.42 -0.75 17.94
CA PRO A 236 18.56 0.40 18.09
C PRO A 236 17.73 0.28 19.35
N ASN A 237 17.79 1.32 20.18
CA ASN A 237 16.98 1.41 21.38
C ASN A 237 15.58 1.90 20.99
N PHE A 238 14.80 1.05 20.34
CA PHE A 238 13.39 1.30 20.12
C PHE A 238 12.64 1.05 21.42
N ALA A 239 12.82 1.96 22.38
CA ALA A 239 11.87 2.06 23.48
C ALA A 239 10.50 2.30 22.85
N THR A 240 9.64 1.29 22.87
CA THR A 240 8.23 1.48 22.55
C THR A 240 7.73 2.62 23.44
N PRO A 241 7.25 3.74 22.88
CA PRO A 241 6.58 4.73 23.70
C PRO A 241 5.38 4.05 24.33
N ARG A 242 5.29 4.08 25.67
CA ARG A 242 4.03 3.80 26.33
C ARG A 242 2.98 4.73 25.75
N PRO A 243 1.77 4.26 25.44
CA PRO A 243 0.66 5.15 25.28
C PRO A 243 0.59 6.02 26.53
N THR A 244 0.76 7.31 26.41
CA THR A 244 0.45 8.22 27.50
C THR A 244 -1.05 8.25 27.58
N ASP A 245 -1.58 7.45 28.50
CA ASP A 245 -2.96 7.47 28.88
C ASP A 245 -3.41 8.88 29.23
N SER A 246 -4.29 9.40 28.44
CA SER A 246 -5.22 10.40 28.93
C SER A 246 -6.43 9.69 29.55
N LEU A 247 -6.22 8.81 30.52
CA LEU A 247 -7.22 8.32 31.47
C LEU A 247 -6.56 7.35 32.48
N GLY A 248 -6.25 7.87 33.68
CA GLY A 248 -6.14 7.09 34.90
C GLY A 248 -4.83 6.30 35.10
N ALA A 249 -4.05 6.74 36.07
CA ALA A 249 -2.82 6.11 36.54
C ALA A 249 -3.03 4.62 36.88
N ALA A 250 -2.32 3.74 36.14
CA ALA A 250 -2.00 2.40 36.60
C ALA A 250 -0.47 2.31 36.74
N GLU A 251 0.00 1.86 37.90
CA GLU A 251 1.40 1.67 38.28
C GLU A 251 2.17 0.81 37.27
N PRO A 252 3.45 1.12 36.97
CA PRO A 252 4.24 0.38 36.01
C PRO A 252 4.68 -0.97 36.58
N SER A 253 4.13 -2.08 36.08
CA SER A 253 4.76 -3.38 36.28
C SER A 253 6.07 -3.39 35.45
N ALA A 254 7.19 -3.48 36.15
CA ALA A 254 8.50 -3.68 35.55
C ALA A 254 8.53 -5.05 34.83
N ARG A 255 8.24 -5.06 33.53
CA ARG A 255 8.75 -6.12 32.66
C ARG A 255 10.20 -5.78 32.38
N ALA A 256 11.08 -6.68 32.81
CA ALA A 256 12.49 -6.64 32.47
C ALA A 256 12.64 -6.44 30.95
N ASP A 257 13.48 -5.47 30.54
CA ASP A 257 13.91 -5.29 29.16
C ASP A 257 14.70 -6.53 28.74
N VAL A 258 13.98 -7.54 28.25
CA VAL A 258 14.63 -8.64 27.52
C VAL A 258 14.98 -8.02 26.18
N PRO A 259 16.27 -7.94 25.82
CA PRO A 259 16.65 -7.46 24.50
C PRO A 259 16.01 -8.36 23.47
N VAL A 260 15.07 -7.82 22.69
CA VAL A 260 14.40 -8.56 21.63
C VAL A 260 15.43 -8.77 20.52
N PRO A 261 15.84 -10.01 20.23
CA PRO A 261 16.77 -10.27 19.12
C PRO A 261 16.05 -9.95 17.82
N TYR A 262 16.63 -9.10 17.00
CA TYR A 262 16.17 -8.86 15.66
C TYR A 262 17.27 -9.22 14.64
N LEU A 263 16.88 -9.27 13.36
CA LEU A 263 17.76 -9.68 12.27
C LEU A 263 18.88 -8.64 12.06
N ASP A 264 20.14 -9.07 12.02
CA ASP A 264 21.29 -8.22 11.69
C ASP A 264 21.28 -7.80 10.22
N SER A 265 20.72 -8.67 9.35
CA SER A 265 20.60 -8.43 7.91
C SER A 265 19.38 -9.16 7.32
N LEU A 266 18.83 -8.56 6.27
CA LEU A 266 17.69 -9.06 5.52
C LEU A 266 18.02 -8.99 4.03
N GLN A 267 17.71 -10.05 3.29
CA GLN A 267 17.86 -10.10 1.85
C GLN A 267 16.51 -10.39 1.21
N LEU A 268 16.08 -9.54 0.27
CA LEU A 268 14.97 -9.82 -0.63
C LEU A 268 15.54 -10.31 -1.95
N ARG A 269 15.30 -11.58 -2.32
CA ARG A 269 15.68 -12.14 -3.62
C ARG A 269 14.50 -12.06 -4.57
N TYR A 270 14.72 -11.52 -5.76
CA TYR A 270 13.67 -11.29 -6.75
C TYR A 270 13.63 -12.40 -7.79
N TYR A 271 12.41 -12.83 -8.13
CA TYR A 271 12.15 -13.88 -9.09
C TYR A 271 11.11 -13.40 -10.10
N ASP A 272 11.36 -13.71 -11.38
CA ASP A 272 10.41 -13.41 -12.46
C ASP A 272 9.47 -14.59 -12.72
N ASP A 273 9.81 -15.80 -12.21
CA ASP A 273 8.99 -17.01 -12.33
C ASP A 273 8.96 -17.83 -11.02
N VAL A 274 7.88 -18.58 -10.87
CA VAL A 274 7.62 -19.40 -9.68
C VAL A 274 8.50 -20.65 -9.61
N ASP A 275 8.90 -21.23 -10.76
CA ASP A 275 9.63 -22.50 -10.77
C ASP A 275 11.05 -22.31 -10.21
N ARG A 276 11.70 -21.22 -10.58
CA ARG A 276 13.01 -20.87 -10.04
C ARG A 276 12.93 -20.53 -8.55
N LEU A 277 11.92 -19.78 -8.14
CA LEU A 277 11.69 -19.47 -6.73
C LEU A 277 11.45 -20.76 -5.93
N ARG A 278 10.68 -21.71 -6.48
CA ARG A 278 10.43 -23.03 -5.88
C ARG A 278 11.70 -23.85 -5.76
N ALA A 279 12.57 -23.81 -6.75
CA ALA A 279 13.85 -24.53 -6.71
C ALA A 279 14.75 -24.04 -5.55
N ASP A 280 14.90 -22.72 -5.37
CA ASP A 280 15.67 -22.14 -4.28
C ASP A 280 14.99 -22.38 -2.91
N TRP A 281 13.66 -22.38 -2.86
CA TRP A 281 12.92 -22.78 -1.67
C TRP A 281 13.18 -24.24 -1.29
N ASP A 282 13.09 -25.17 -2.23
CA ASP A 282 13.28 -26.59 -1.98
C ASP A 282 14.75 -26.91 -1.63
N ALA A 283 15.71 -26.12 -2.14
CA ALA A 283 17.13 -26.19 -1.74
C ALA A 283 17.40 -25.71 -0.30
N GLY A 284 16.46 -24.98 0.31
CA GLY A 284 16.64 -24.43 1.66
C GLY A 284 17.29 -23.04 1.70
N ASP A 285 17.42 -22.38 0.55
CA ASP A 285 18.11 -21.08 0.41
C ASP A 285 17.23 -19.89 0.81
N LEU A 286 15.93 -20.11 1.07
CA LEU A 286 14.94 -19.10 1.43
C LEU A 286 14.28 -19.41 2.78
N ASP A 287 14.11 -18.39 3.62
CA ASP A 287 13.42 -18.47 4.91
C ASP A 287 11.94 -18.14 4.80
N ALA A 288 11.60 -17.29 3.81
CA ALA A 288 10.23 -16.89 3.53
C ALA A 288 10.03 -16.71 2.02
N VAL A 289 8.74 -16.72 1.60
CA VAL A 289 8.35 -16.47 0.21
C VAL A 289 7.09 -15.60 0.19
N SER A 290 7.11 -14.56 -0.67
CA SER A 290 5.99 -13.63 -0.86
C SER A 290 5.74 -13.32 -2.34
N GLY A 291 4.60 -12.63 -2.60
CA GLY A 291 4.20 -12.27 -3.96
C GLY A 291 3.64 -13.43 -4.80
N LEU A 292 3.52 -14.63 -4.23
CA LEU A 292 2.99 -15.80 -4.93
C LEU A 292 1.53 -15.59 -5.35
N PRO A 293 1.07 -16.22 -6.45
CA PRO A 293 -0.34 -16.45 -6.70
C PRO A 293 -1.00 -17.22 -5.54
N PRO A 294 -2.33 -17.04 -5.30
CA PRO A 294 -2.99 -17.66 -4.16
C PRO A 294 -2.92 -19.20 -4.11
N ASP A 295 -3.05 -19.85 -5.26
CA ASP A 295 -2.94 -21.31 -5.41
C ASP A 295 -1.51 -21.80 -5.13
N GLU A 296 -0.51 -21.13 -5.66
CA GLU A 296 0.89 -21.41 -5.38
C GLU A 296 1.24 -21.26 -3.90
N ALA A 297 0.77 -20.17 -3.24
CA ALA A 297 1.00 -19.99 -1.82
C ALA A 297 0.40 -21.11 -0.96
N SER A 298 -0.79 -21.59 -1.34
CA SER A 298 -1.44 -22.73 -0.69
C SER A 298 -0.64 -24.02 -0.85
N ASP A 299 -0.07 -24.24 -2.05
CA ASP A 299 0.79 -25.40 -2.33
C ASP A 299 2.08 -25.36 -1.52
N PHE A 300 2.78 -24.21 -1.49
CA PHE A 300 3.96 -24.03 -0.66
C PHE A 300 3.66 -24.28 0.83
N ALA A 301 2.54 -23.79 1.33
CA ALA A 301 2.11 -23.92 2.72
C ALA A 301 1.69 -25.35 3.11
N SER A 302 1.44 -26.23 2.14
CA SER A 302 1.06 -27.63 2.40
C SER A 302 2.22 -28.50 2.88
N LYS A 303 3.47 -28.02 2.76
CA LYS A 303 4.70 -28.76 3.11
C LYS A 303 4.93 -28.75 4.63
N ALA A 304 5.54 -29.80 5.15
CA ALA A 304 5.92 -29.88 6.57
C ALA A 304 7.02 -28.85 6.92
N GLY A 305 7.00 -28.31 8.13
CA GLY A 305 7.95 -27.31 8.59
C GLY A 305 7.75 -25.91 7.99
N VAL A 306 6.53 -25.64 7.54
CA VAL A 306 6.15 -24.38 6.86
C VAL A 306 4.84 -23.87 7.41
N ARG A 307 4.73 -22.56 7.55
CA ARG A 307 3.49 -21.89 7.95
C ARG A 307 3.15 -20.73 7.01
N LEU A 308 1.87 -20.59 6.71
CA LEU A 308 1.33 -19.45 6.00
C LEU A 308 0.85 -18.41 7.03
N VAL A 309 1.45 -17.24 7.01
CA VAL A 309 0.96 -16.09 7.77
C VAL A 309 0.07 -15.25 6.86
N ARG A 310 -1.19 -15.11 7.26
CA ARG A 310 -2.19 -14.31 6.53
C ARG A 310 -2.33 -12.96 7.21
N TYR A 311 -2.32 -11.92 6.40
CA TYR A 311 -2.56 -10.54 6.81
C TYR A 311 -3.88 -10.09 6.18
N PRO A 312 -4.99 -10.05 6.95
CA PRO A 312 -6.28 -9.59 6.41
C PRO A 312 -6.12 -8.24 5.70
N GLY A 313 -6.34 -8.24 4.40
CA GLY A 313 -6.13 -7.05 3.57
C GLY A 313 -7.38 -6.20 3.46
N THR A 314 -7.20 -4.96 3.04
CA THR A 314 -8.26 -3.98 2.80
C THR A 314 -8.50 -3.72 1.31
N THR A 315 -7.79 -4.45 0.44
CA THR A 315 -8.02 -4.38 -1.00
C THR A 315 -9.30 -5.12 -1.36
N LEU A 316 -10.29 -4.38 -1.84
CA LEU A 316 -11.58 -4.90 -2.28
C LEU A 316 -11.53 -5.22 -3.78
N LEU A 317 -11.76 -6.46 -4.15
CA LEU A 317 -12.14 -6.84 -5.52
C LEU A 317 -13.61 -6.45 -5.71
N ALA A 318 -13.88 -5.59 -6.67
CA ALA A 318 -15.22 -5.06 -6.91
C ALA A 318 -15.53 -4.96 -8.41
N ALA A 319 -16.82 -5.11 -8.76
CA ALA A 319 -17.30 -4.70 -10.06
C ALA A 319 -17.92 -3.29 -9.92
N THR A 320 -17.21 -2.30 -10.46
CA THR A 320 -17.63 -0.91 -10.50
C THR A 320 -18.49 -0.70 -11.73
N LEU A 321 -19.72 -0.21 -11.52
CA LEU A 321 -20.67 0.11 -12.58
C LEU A 321 -20.54 1.59 -12.95
N ASP A 322 -20.70 1.93 -14.21
CA ASP A 322 -20.94 3.32 -14.62
C ASP A 322 -22.38 3.70 -14.25
N LEU A 323 -22.52 4.61 -13.29
CA LEU A 323 -23.80 5.09 -12.76
C LEU A 323 -24.21 6.46 -13.29
N ARG A 324 -23.54 6.95 -14.33
CA ARG A 324 -23.97 8.18 -15.01
C ARG A 324 -25.38 8.02 -15.57
N PRO A 325 -26.20 9.09 -15.62
CA PRO A 325 -27.58 9.02 -16.09
C PRO A 325 -27.75 8.42 -17.49
N THR A 326 -26.71 8.42 -18.32
CA THR A 326 -26.71 7.81 -19.66
C THR A 326 -26.72 6.27 -19.64
N ARG A 327 -26.38 5.66 -18.49
CA ARG A 327 -26.41 4.21 -18.28
C ARG A 327 -27.72 3.79 -17.61
N HIS A 328 -28.80 3.86 -18.36
CA HIS A 328 -30.16 3.56 -17.87
C HIS A 328 -30.29 2.16 -17.28
N GLU A 329 -29.51 1.19 -17.81
CA GLU A 329 -29.52 -0.21 -17.40
C GLU A 329 -29.07 -0.42 -15.94
N PHE A 330 -28.26 0.49 -15.36
CA PHE A 330 -27.74 0.34 -14.00
C PHE A 330 -28.36 1.31 -12.98
N GLN A 331 -29.35 2.14 -13.36
CA GLN A 331 -29.91 3.14 -12.45
C GLN A 331 -30.75 2.52 -11.32
N ASP A 332 -31.41 1.41 -11.58
CA ASP A 332 -32.27 0.75 -10.61
C ASP A 332 -31.46 -0.12 -9.62
N SER A 333 -31.57 0.18 -8.30
CA SER A 333 -30.91 -0.61 -7.25
C SER A 333 -31.29 -2.10 -7.25
N PRO A 334 -32.57 -2.49 -7.48
CA PRO A 334 -32.94 -3.91 -7.65
C PRO A 334 -32.18 -4.62 -8.76
N VAL A 335 -31.89 -3.93 -9.89
CA VAL A 335 -31.07 -4.51 -10.98
C VAL A 335 -29.65 -4.73 -10.49
N ARG A 336 -28.99 -3.75 -9.85
CA ARG A 336 -27.64 -3.91 -9.33
C ARG A 336 -27.55 -5.02 -8.27
N ARG A 337 -28.57 -5.12 -7.41
CA ARG A 337 -28.70 -6.23 -6.45
C ARG A 337 -28.84 -7.58 -7.15
N ALA A 338 -29.62 -7.67 -8.22
CA ALA A 338 -29.75 -8.88 -9.02
C ALA A 338 -28.43 -9.30 -9.68
N LEU A 339 -27.69 -8.34 -10.23
CA LEU A 339 -26.34 -8.59 -10.77
C LEU A 339 -25.40 -9.16 -9.71
N LEU A 340 -25.44 -8.66 -8.47
CA LEU A 340 -24.64 -9.16 -7.35
C LEU A 340 -25.10 -10.55 -6.90
N ALA A 341 -26.43 -10.78 -6.80
CA ALA A 341 -27.01 -12.06 -6.38
C ALA A 341 -26.72 -13.21 -7.37
N ALA A 342 -26.43 -12.88 -8.63
CA ALA A 342 -26.03 -13.85 -9.63
C ALA A 342 -24.61 -14.40 -9.43
N ILE A 343 -23.77 -13.74 -8.62
CA ILE A 343 -22.36 -14.07 -8.45
C ILE A 343 -22.16 -14.89 -7.17
N ASP A 344 -21.64 -16.11 -7.30
CA ASP A 344 -21.22 -16.92 -6.15
C ASP A 344 -19.86 -16.38 -5.62
N ARG A 345 -19.94 -15.42 -4.69
CA ARG A 345 -18.77 -14.80 -4.10
C ARG A 345 -17.98 -15.75 -3.19
N ASN A 346 -18.62 -16.79 -2.64
CA ASN A 346 -17.90 -17.82 -1.88
C ASN A 346 -17.08 -18.71 -2.82
N ALA A 347 -17.66 -19.11 -3.96
CA ALA A 347 -16.93 -19.84 -4.99
C ALA A 347 -15.78 -18.98 -5.58
N LEU A 348 -15.97 -17.67 -5.73
CA LEU A 348 -14.92 -16.75 -6.17
C LEU A 348 -13.76 -16.72 -5.16
N VAL A 349 -14.04 -16.61 -3.86
CA VAL A 349 -12.99 -16.66 -2.82
C VAL A 349 -12.27 -18.01 -2.82
N ALA A 350 -13.01 -19.11 -2.95
CA ALA A 350 -12.41 -20.45 -2.97
C ALA A 350 -11.57 -20.71 -4.23
N GLY A 351 -12.06 -20.29 -5.42
CA GLY A 351 -11.41 -20.54 -6.70
C GLY A 351 -10.33 -19.51 -7.06
N VAL A 352 -10.70 -18.22 -7.13
CA VAL A 352 -9.77 -17.17 -7.58
C VAL A 352 -8.74 -16.81 -6.50
N LEU A 353 -9.14 -16.85 -5.23
CA LEU A 353 -8.25 -16.49 -4.11
C LEU A 353 -7.71 -17.72 -3.35
N ALA A 354 -8.00 -18.94 -3.79
CA ALA A 354 -7.63 -20.17 -3.09
C ALA A 354 -7.94 -20.13 -1.57
N GLY A 355 -9.02 -19.45 -1.17
CA GLY A 355 -9.38 -19.21 0.22
C GLY A 355 -8.61 -18.10 0.93
N LEU A 356 -7.66 -17.43 0.26
CA LEU A 356 -6.85 -16.32 0.81
C LEU A 356 -7.56 -14.98 0.63
N GLY A 357 -8.71 -14.88 1.27
CA GLY A 357 -9.56 -13.69 1.24
C GLY A 357 -10.86 -13.93 1.97
N LYS A 358 -11.73 -12.94 1.94
CA LYS A 358 -13.04 -12.99 2.58
C LYS A 358 -14.10 -12.41 1.65
N ARG A 359 -15.28 -13.07 1.55
CA ARG A 359 -16.44 -12.51 0.85
C ARG A 359 -16.74 -11.10 1.36
N ALA A 360 -16.97 -10.17 0.46
CA ALA A 360 -17.34 -8.82 0.80
C ALA A 360 -18.86 -8.63 0.77
N ASP A 361 -19.43 -8.27 1.92
CA ASP A 361 -20.86 -7.87 2.05
C ASP A 361 -21.00 -6.36 2.30
N SER A 362 -19.89 -5.64 2.31
CA SER A 362 -19.78 -4.19 2.49
C SER A 362 -18.57 -3.68 1.70
N LEU A 363 -18.53 -2.37 1.45
CA LEU A 363 -17.31 -1.70 0.95
C LEU A 363 -16.29 -1.48 2.09
N ILE A 364 -16.73 -1.60 3.35
CA ILE A 364 -15.86 -1.43 4.52
C ILE A 364 -15.26 -2.77 4.91
N PRO A 365 -13.93 -2.88 5.02
CA PRO A 365 -13.26 -4.13 5.36
C PRO A 365 -13.70 -4.64 6.74
N PRO A 366 -13.96 -5.95 6.90
CA PRO A 366 -14.30 -6.52 8.20
C PRO A 366 -13.18 -6.39 9.26
N SER A 367 -11.96 -6.06 8.84
CA SER A 367 -10.82 -5.77 9.69
C SER A 367 -10.77 -4.33 10.21
N SER A 368 -11.60 -3.44 9.66
CA SER A 368 -11.69 -2.05 10.10
C SER A 368 -12.50 -1.92 11.40
N ALA A 369 -12.08 -1.04 12.29
CA ALA A 369 -12.85 -0.67 13.47
C ALA A 369 -14.20 0.00 13.13
N MET A 370 -14.33 0.52 11.90
CA MET A 370 -15.55 1.16 11.41
C MET A 370 -16.57 0.16 10.83
N PHE A 371 -16.25 -1.13 10.78
CA PHE A 371 -17.15 -2.14 10.23
C PHE A 371 -18.25 -2.52 11.23
N ASP A 372 -19.50 -2.35 10.83
CA ASP A 372 -20.67 -2.88 11.57
C ASP A 372 -21.28 -4.07 10.82
N PRO A 373 -21.17 -5.30 11.34
CA PRO A 373 -21.77 -6.47 10.71
C PRO A 373 -23.30 -6.42 10.64
N LYS A 374 -23.95 -5.63 11.49
CA LYS A 374 -25.42 -5.47 11.48
C LYS A 374 -25.91 -4.52 10.41
N ALA A 375 -25.07 -3.54 10.03
CA ALA A 375 -25.37 -2.61 8.95
C ALA A 375 -25.09 -3.19 7.56
N SER A 376 -24.33 -4.29 7.48
CA SER A 376 -24.09 -5.05 6.25
C SER A 376 -25.32 -5.88 5.91
N VAL A 377 -25.88 -5.67 4.74
CA VAL A 377 -26.98 -6.52 4.24
C VAL A 377 -26.42 -7.55 3.29
N GLU A 378 -26.42 -8.79 3.73
CA GLU A 378 -26.01 -9.91 2.88
C GLU A 378 -26.91 -10.00 1.65
N VAL A 379 -26.30 -10.04 0.47
CA VAL A 379 -26.96 -10.45 -0.78
C VAL A 379 -26.59 -11.89 -1.04
N PRO A 380 -27.46 -12.88 -0.77
CA PRO A 380 -27.12 -14.27 -0.98
C PRO A 380 -26.96 -14.57 -2.48
N TYR A 381 -26.16 -15.59 -2.78
CA TYR A 381 -26.10 -16.15 -4.13
C TYR A 381 -27.41 -16.85 -4.45
N ASP A 382 -28.18 -16.30 -5.37
CA ASP A 382 -29.43 -16.85 -5.86
C ASP A 382 -29.68 -16.44 -7.32
N PRO A 383 -29.22 -17.22 -8.30
CA PRO A 383 -29.44 -16.94 -9.71
C PRO A 383 -30.92 -16.93 -10.11
N ALA A 384 -31.79 -17.69 -9.40
CA ALA A 384 -33.21 -17.70 -9.68
C ALA A 384 -33.88 -16.40 -9.24
N ALA A 385 -33.60 -15.96 -8.02
CA ALA A 385 -34.04 -14.66 -7.51
C ALA A 385 -33.49 -13.49 -8.36
N ALA A 386 -32.23 -13.59 -8.82
CA ALA A 386 -31.64 -12.60 -9.71
C ALA A 386 -32.43 -12.46 -11.03
N ARG A 387 -32.76 -13.57 -11.69
CA ARG A 387 -33.60 -13.54 -12.89
C ARG A 387 -35.00 -12.97 -12.62
N GLN A 388 -35.59 -13.31 -11.47
CA GLN A 388 -36.90 -12.75 -11.08
C GLN A 388 -36.82 -11.25 -10.85
N ALA A 389 -35.83 -10.78 -10.12
CA ALA A 389 -35.62 -9.34 -9.86
C ALA A 389 -35.43 -8.52 -11.15
N LEU A 390 -34.72 -9.07 -12.16
CA LEU A 390 -34.63 -8.44 -13.48
C LEU A 390 -36.00 -8.31 -14.15
N ARG A 391 -36.84 -9.36 -14.10
CA ARG A 391 -38.23 -9.31 -14.64
C ARG A 391 -39.05 -8.25 -13.89
N ASP A 392 -39.01 -8.24 -12.58
CA ASP A 392 -39.74 -7.30 -11.74
C ASP A 392 -39.30 -5.84 -11.98
N ALA A 393 -38.02 -5.63 -12.33
CA ALA A 393 -37.50 -4.35 -12.79
C ALA A 393 -37.92 -3.97 -14.23
N GLY A 394 -38.72 -4.81 -14.88
CA GLY A 394 -39.23 -4.57 -16.23
C GLY A 394 -38.31 -5.01 -17.38
N TRP A 395 -37.26 -5.77 -17.07
CA TRP A 395 -36.45 -6.42 -18.11
C TRP A 395 -37.19 -7.61 -18.70
N ARG A 396 -36.98 -7.89 -19.98
CA ARG A 396 -37.61 -9.02 -20.70
C ARG A 396 -36.54 -9.85 -21.38
N GLN A 397 -36.82 -11.14 -21.58
CA GLN A 397 -35.95 -12.03 -22.35
C GLN A 397 -36.45 -12.20 -23.77
N SER A 398 -35.54 -12.20 -24.73
CA SER A 398 -35.80 -12.55 -26.13
C SER A 398 -34.59 -13.30 -26.68
N GLY A 399 -34.83 -14.48 -27.26
CA GLY A 399 -33.77 -15.32 -27.81
C GLY A 399 -32.70 -15.75 -26.79
N GLY A 400 -33.09 -15.88 -25.52
CA GLY A 400 -32.18 -16.24 -24.44
C GLY A 400 -31.36 -15.06 -23.84
N SER A 401 -31.51 -13.86 -24.40
CA SER A 401 -30.79 -12.66 -23.94
C SER A 401 -31.72 -11.66 -23.25
N TRP A 402 -31.19 -10.87 -22.32
CA TRP A 402 -31.95 -9.84 -21.61
C TRP A 402 -31.99 -8.52 -22.36
N ILE A 403 -33.15 -7.91 -22.40
CA ILE A 403 -33.43 -6.58 -22.93
C ILE A 403 -33.83 -5.68 -21.74
N PRO A 404 -33.07 -4.62 -21.43
CA PRO A 404 -33.41 -3.69 -20.37
C PRO A 404 -34.76 -3.01 -20.57
N LYS A 405 -35.38 -2.54 -19.49
CA LYS A 405 -36.60 -1.75 -19.53
C LYS A 405 -36.41 -0.54 -20.45
N GLY A 406 -37.32 -0.36 -21.41
CA GLY A 406 -37.27 0.75 -22.36
C GLY A 406 -36.33 0.56 -23.54
N ALA A 407 -35.44 -0.44 -23.52
CA ALA A 407 -34.58 -0.77 -24.65
C ALA A 407 -35.30 -1.60 -25.71
N LYS A 408 -34.80 -1.57 -26.95
CA LYS A 408 -35.30 -2.38 -28.07
C LYS A 408 -34.49 -3.65 -28.25
N ASP A 409 -33.19 -3.56 -28.05
CA ASP A 409 -32.22 -4.61 -28.36
C ASP A 409 -31.68 -5.27 -27.09
N PRO A 410 -31.21 -6.49 -27.17
CA PRO A 410 -30.52 -7.18 -26.09
C PRO A 410 -29.27 -6.41 -25.61
N LEU A 411 -29.05 -6.40 -24.30
CA LEU A 411 -27.86 -5.82 -23.72
C LEU A 411 -26.70 -6.82 -23.77
N VAL A 412 -25.54 -6.35 -24.20
CA VAL A 412 -24.25 -7.04 -24.02
C VAL A 412 -23.40 -6.13 -23.13
N ILE A 413 -23.02 -6.60 -21.94
CA ILE A 413 -22.21 -5.84 -21.00
C ILE A 413 -20.73 -6.03 -21.32
N GLU A 414 -20.03 -4.92 -21.56
CA GLU A 414 -18.58 -4.92 -21.57
C GLU A 414 -18.03 -4.85 -20.14
N VAL A 415 -17.23 -5.85 -19.78
CA VAL A 415 -16.55 -5.91 -18.50
C VAL A 415 -15.06 -5.64 -18.73
N LEU A 416 -14.60 -4.46 -18.33
CA LEU A 416 -13.20 -4.08 -18.40
C LEU A 416 -12.42 -4.74 -17.25
N SER A 417 -11.19 -5.15 -17.51
CA SER A 417 -10.25 -5.60 -16.49
C SER A 417 -8.81 -5.23 -16.89
N PRO A 418 -7.86 -5.21 -15.96
CA PRO A 418 -6.45 -5.28 -16.33
C PRO A 418 -6.16 -6.56 -17.13
N GLU A 419 -5.12 -6.53 -17.97
CA GLU A 419 -4.58 -7.74 -18.61
C GLU A 419 -4.14 -8.79 -17.58
N SER A 420 -4.23 -10.07 -17.92
CA SER A 420 -3.88 -11.18 -17.02
C SER A 420 -2.42 -11.14 -16.54
N THR A 421 -1.51 -10.64 -17.37
CA THR A 421 -0.09 -10.46 -17.03
C THR A 421 0.15 -9.32 -16.04
N ALA A 422 -0.72 -8.30 -16.05
CA ALA A 422 -0.62 -7.14 -15.16
C ALA A 422 -1.32 -7.39 -13.81
N ASN A 423 -2.48 -8.04 -13.82
CA ASN A 423 -3.22 -8.40 -12.61
C ASN A 423 -4.06 -9.66 -12.83
N PRO A 424 -3.46 -10.85 -12.64
CA PRO A 424 -4.12 -12.13 -12.87
C PRO A 424 -5.37 -12.32 -12.00
N ILE A 425 -5.37 -11.82 -10.76
CA ILE A 425 -6.50 -11.94 -9.83
C ILE A 425 -7.70 -11.11 -10.33
N ALA A 426 -7.49 -9.86 -10.72
CA ALA A 426 -8.57 -9.03 -11.25
C ALA A 426 -9.12 -9.58 -12.56
N TYR A 427 -8.25 -10.08 -13.44
CA TYR A 427 -8.64 -10.74 -14.69
C TYR A 427 -9.50 -11.99 -14.44
N ALA A 428 -9.05 -12.89 -13.54
CA ALA A 428 -9.80 -14.10 -13.18
C ALA A 428 -11.14 -13.75 -12.49
N THR A 429 -11.15 -12.70 -11.66
CA THR A 429 -12.38 -12.19 -11.04
C THR A 429 -13.37 -11.70 -12.08
N ALA A 430 -12.92 -10.93 -13.08
CA ALA A 430 -13.77 -10.47 -14.19
C ALA A 430 -14.36 -11.63 -14.99
N THR A 431 -13.55 -12.64 -15.25
CA THR A 431 -13.99 -13.88 -15.94
C THR A 431 -15.09 -14.58 -15.13
N ALA A 432 -14.90 -14.75 -13.81
CA ALA A 432 -15.90 -15.39 -12.94
C ALA A 432 -17.22 -14.58 -12.89
N VAL A 433 -17.15 -13.24 -12.88
CA VAL A 433 -18.33 -12.37 -12.95
C VAL A 433 -19.09 -12.58 -14.26
N ILE A 434 -18.39 -12.64 -15.38
CA ILE A 434 -18.99 -12.86 -16.71
C ILE A 434 -19.68 -14.24 -16.77
N GLU A 435 -19.02 -15.28 -16.30
CA GLU A 435 -19.59 -16.63 -16.25
C GLU A 435 -20.85 -16.69 -15.39
N ALA A 436 -20.85 -16.03 -14.23
CA ALA A 436 -22.01 -15.92 -13.36
C ALA A 436 -23.20 -15.22 -14.06
N TRP A 437 -22.94 -14.15 -14.80
CA TRP A 437 -23.98 -13.43 -15.56
C TRP A 437 -24.47 -14.22 -16.74
N HIS A 438 -23.60 -14.96 -17.44
CA HIS A 438 -24.03 -15.91 -18.47
C HIS A 438 -24.97 -16.98 -17.89
N GLY A 439 -24.70 -17.44 -16.67
CA GLY A 439 -25.55 -18.40 -15.96
C GLY A 439 -27.01 -17.94 -15.72
N ILE A 440 -27.24 -16.63 -15.70
CA ILE A 440 -28.61 -16.06 -15.64
C ILE A 440 -29.16 -15.61 -17.00
N GLY A 441 -28.42 -15.84 -18.09
CA GLY A 441 -28.80 -15.45 -19.46
C GLY A 441 -28.46 -14.00 -19.82
N LEU A 442 -27.63 -13.32 -19.01
CA LEU A 442 -27.16 -11.98 -19.32
C LEU A 442 -25.88 -12.06 -20.15
N ALA A 443 -25.90 -11.48 -21.34
CA ALA A 443 -24.73 -11.46 -22.20
C ALA A 443 -23.68 -10.47 -21.67
N ALA A 444 -22.45 -10.94 -21.53
CA ALA A 444 -21.31 -10.12 -21.11
C ALA A 444 -20.04 -10.56 -21.86
N ARG A 445 -19.08 -9.63 -22.05
CA ARG A 445 -17.81 -9.94 -22.69
C ARG A 445 -16.65 -9.27 -21.95
N LEU A 446 -15.53 -9.97 -21.84
CA LEU A 446 -14.31 -9.46 -21.24
C LEU A 446 -13.58 -8.52 -22.23
N VAL A 447 -13.09 -7.40 -21.69
CA VAL A 447 -12.22 -6.45 -22.42
C VAL A 447 -11.01 -6.16 -21.54
N PRO A 448 -9.95 -6.99 -21.65
CA PRO A 448 -8.71 -6.74 -20.92
C PRO A 448 -7.93 -5.58 -21.56
N LEU A 449 -7.39 -4.70 -20.72
CA LEU A 449 -6.72 -3.47 -21.16
C LEU A 449 -5.42 -3.25 -20.38
N PRO A 450 -4.39 -2.65 -21.01
CA PRO A 450 -3.24 -2.11 -20.29
C PRO A 450 -3.68 -1.05 -19.27
N ALA A 451 -2.94 -0.92 -18.15
CA ALA A 451 -3.32 -0.03 -17.05
C ALA A 451 -3.51 1.43 -17.49
N SER A 452 -2.68 1.94 -18.41
CA SER A 452 -2.79 3.30 -18.94
C SER A 452 -4.10 3.53 -19.69
N GLU A 453 -4.51 2.60 -20.54
CA GLU A 453 -5.77 2.69 -21.28
C GLU A 453 -6.97 2.46 -20.33
N LEU A 454 -6.89 1.45 -19.46
CA LEU A 454 -7.96 1.14 -18.53
C LEU A 454 -8.29 2.34 -17.63
N VAL A 455 -7.29 2.88 -16.94
CA VAL A 455 -7.49 3.96 -15.97
C VAL A 455 -7.52 5.33 -16.64
N GLY A 456 -6.53 5.62 -17.50
CA GLY A 456 -6.36 6.95 -18.10
C GLY A 456 -7.42 7.29 -19.13
N ASP A 457 -7.81 6.33 -19.98
CA ASP A 457 -8.74 6.59 -21.08
C ASP A 457 -10.17 6.15 -20.80
N ARG A 458 -10.35 4.91 -20.30
CA ARG A 458 -11.69 4.34 -20.18
C ARG A 458 -12.39 4.79 -18.89
N LEU A 459 -11.77 4.55 -17.72
CA LEU A 459 -12.38 4.86 -16.43
C LEU A 459 -12.43 6.35 -16.16
N ALA A 460 -11.34 7.09 -16.38
CA ALA A 460 -11.27 8.52 -16.12
C ALA A 460 -12.29 9.34 -16.94
N HIS A 461 -12.63 8.88 -18.14
CA HIS A 461 -13.59 9.56 -19.03
C HIS A 461 -14.99 8.94 -18.99
N GLY A 462 -15.24 7.91 -18.18
CA GLY A 462 -16.53 7.23 -18.10
C GLY A 462 -16.92 6.44 -19.34
N ASN A 463 -15.93 5.99 -20.13
CA ASN A 463 -16.13 5.22 -21.36
C ASN A 463 -16.16 3.71 -21.05
N PHE A 464 -17.02 3.30 -20.14
CA PHE A 464 -17.17 1.89 -19.75
C PHE A 464 -18.61 1.60 -19.34
N GLN A 465 -18.93 0.34 -19.12
CA GLN A 465 -20.19 -0.12 -18.51
C GLN A 465 -19.90 -0.71 -17.13
N VAL A 466 -18.99 -1.68 -17.09
CA VAL A 466 -18.53 -2.34 -15.86
C VAL A 466 -17.02 -2.46 -15.91
N ALA A 467 -16.37 -2.25 -14.78
CA ALA A 467 -14.94 -2.52 -14.61
C ALA A 467 -14.71 -3.37 -13.36
N VAL A 468 -13.95 -4.43 -13.48
CA VAL A 468 -13.49 -5.25 -12.35
C VAL A 468 -12.06 -4.87 -12.05
N VAL A 469 -11.90 -4.07 -11.00
CA VAL A 469 -10.61 -3.53 -10.55
C VAL A 469 -10.47 -3.64 -9.03
N PRO A 470 -9.27 -3.82 -8.50
CA PRO A 470 -9.05 -3.73 -7.06
C PRO A 470 -9.19 -2.28 -6.58
N LEU A 471 -9.92 -2.10 -5.48
CA LEU A 471 -10.08 -0.81 -4.80
C LEU A 471 -9.32 -0.86 -3.47
N ALA A 472 -8.40 0.07 -3.28
CA ALA A 472 -7.70 0.26 -2.01
C ALA A 472 -8.60 1.04 -1.05
N ILE A 473 -9.16 0.37 -0.05
CA ILE A 473 -10.07 1.00 0.92
C ILE A 473 -9.31 1.56 2.12
N GLY A 474 -8.25 0.88 2.56
CA GLY A 474 -7.51 1.23 3.78
C GLY A 474 -8.14 0.66 5.05
N LEU A 475 -7.38 0.69 6.15
CA LEU A 475 -7.86 0.28 7.47
C LEU A 475 -8.82 1.30 8.06
N ASP A 476 -8.59 2.58 7.80
CA ASP A 476 -9.57 3.66 7.98
C ASP A 476 -10.28 3.88 6.64
N PRO A 477 -11.53 3.46 6.49
CA PRO A 477 -12.18 3.30 5.20
C PRO A 477 -12.84 4.60 4.70
N ASP A 478 -12.07 5.66 4.43
CA ASP A 478 -12.62 6.89 3.86
C ASP A 478 -13.13 6.65 2.42
N LEU A 479 -14.43 6.48 2.29
CA LEU A 479 -15.08 6.24 0.99
C LEU A 479 -15.43 7.54 0.23
N TYR A 480 -15.16 8.71 0.81
CA TYR A 480 -15.47 10.00 0.16
C TYR A 480 -14.79 10.17 -1.20
N PRO A 481 -13.48 9.86 -1.38
CA PRO A 481 -12.83 9.95 -2.69
C PRO A 481 -13.47 9.05 -3.75
N LEU A 482 -13.95 7.87 -3.35
CA LEU A 482 -14.50 6.88 -4.28
C LEU A 482 -15.96 7.14 -4.68
N LEU A 483 -16.77 7.80 -3.82
CA LEU A 483 -18.22 7.83 -3.98
C LEU A 483 -18.82 9.24 -4.00
N ALA A 484 -18.14 10.27 -3.48
CA ALA A 484 -18.71 11.61 -3.42
C ALA A 484 -18.87 12.22 -4.81
N ALA A 485 -19.98 12.92 -5.05
CA ALA A 485 -20.28 13.58 -6.32
C ALA A 485 -19.20 14.59 -6.74
N SER A 486 -18.60 15.31 -5.78
CA SER A 486 -17.52 16.25 -6.02
C SER A 486 -16.24 15.58 -6.60
N GLN A 487 -16.10 14.26 -6.47
CA GLN A 487 -14.96 13.47 -6.94
C GLN A 487 -15.17 12.90 -8.36
N THR A 488 -16.24 13.27 -9.06
CA THR A 488 -16.47 12.95 -10.48
C THR A 488 -15.70 13.86 -11.44
N ARG A 489 -15.03 14.88 -10.90
CA ARG A 489 -14.19 15.82 -11.65
C ARG A 489 -12.94 15.14 -12.24
N THR A 490 -12.30 15.75 -13.24
CA THR A 490 -11.01 15.29 -13.77
C THR A 490 -9.99 15.16 -12.64
N GLY A 491 -9.32 14.02 -12.57
CA GLY A 491 -8.38 13.67 -11.48
C GLY A 491 -9.05 13.30 -10.15
N GLY A 492 -10.37 13.17 -10.09
CA GLY A 492 -11.08 12.61 -8.94
C GLY A 492 -11.22 11.09 -9.06
N SER A 493 -11.51 10.43 -7.93
CA SER A 493 -11.54 8.98 -7.84
C SER A 493 -12.94 8.35 -7.92
N ASN A 494 -14.01 9.16 -8.05
CA ASN A 494 -15.36 8.64 -8.30
C ASN A 494 -15.52 8.27 -9.78
N LEU A 495 -14.95 7.15 -10.16
CA LEU A 495 -14.96 6.66 -11.54
C LEU A 495 -16.36 6.24 -12.00
N SER A 496 -17.22 5.82 -11.08
CA SER A 496 -18.61 5.42 -11.38
C SER A 496 -19.48 6.57 -11.88
N GLY A 497 -19.07 7.81 -11.67
CA GLY A 497 -19.88 8.99 -12.01
C GLY A 497 -21.13 9.14 -11.14
N LEU A 498 -21.15 8.47 -9.98
CA LEU A 498 -22.26 8.52 -9.02
C LEU A 498 -22.51 9.95 -8.55
N GLN A 499 -23.77 10.35 -8.52
CA GLN A 499 -24.24 11.61 -7.96
C GLN A 499 -25.46 11.34 -7.06
N ASP A 500 -25.24 11.31 -5.75
CA ASP A 500 -26.29 11.14 -4.74
C ASP A 500 -26.02 12.10 -3.57
N PRO A 501 -26.74 13.26 -3.50
CA PRO A 501 -26.54 14.26 -2.45
C PRO A 501 -26.80 13.74 -1.03
N ASP A 502 -27.62 12.72 -0.86
CA ASP A 502 -27.87 12.13 0.46
C ASP A 502 -26.73 11.22 0.87
N LEU A 503 -26.13 10.49 -0.07
CA LEU A 503 -24.89 9.76 0.17
C LEU A 503 -23.74 10.71 0.51
N ASP A 504 -23.59 11.83 -0.20
CA ASP A 504 -22.55 12.82 0.07
C ASP A 504 -22.60 13.32 1.52
N LYS A 505 -23.79 13.57 2.07
CA LYS A 505 -23.96 13.94 3.49
C LYS A 505 -23.47 12.84 4.43
N LEU A 506 -23.77 11.57 4.12
CA LEU A 506 -23.34 10.44 4.94
C LEU A 506 -21.81 10.23 4.86
N LEU A 507 -21.23 10.41 3.69
CA LEU A 507 -19.78 10.33 3.51
C LEU A 507 -19.04 11.40 4.33
N VAL A 508 -19.55 12.65 4.32
CA VAL A 508 -19.02 13.73 5.15
C VAL A 508 -19.21 13.42 6.64
N ALA A 509 -20.40 12.97 7.05
CA ALA A 509 -20.68 12.64 8.44
C ALA A 509 -19.82 11.49 8.96
N ALA A 510 -19.48 10.52 8.12
CA ALA A 510 -18.63 9.39 8.51
C ALA A 510 -17.14 9.76 8.66
N ARG A 511 -16.62 10.65 7.80
CA ARG A 511 -15.20 10.99 7.80
C ARG A 511 -14.79 12.07 8.81
N THR A 512 -15.74 12.93 9.25
CA THR A 512 -15.42 14.16 9.98
C THR A 512 -15.17 13.98 11.49
N PRO A 513 -15.92 13.15 12.26
CA PRO A 513 -15.77 13.11 13.70
C PRO A 513 -14.40 12.63 14.16
N LEU A 514 -13.86 13.25 15.22
CA LEU A 514 -12.63 12.80 15.89
C LEU A 514 -12.90 11.70 16.92
N ASP A 515 -14.10 11.65 17.47
CA ASP A 515 -14.52 10.64 18.44
C ASP A 515 -14.85 9.32 17.74
N ASP A 516 -14.22 8.24 18.15
CA ASP A 516 -14.36 6.93 17.53
C ASP A 516 -15.79 6.38 17.63
N ALA A 517 -16.50 6.61 18.73
CA ALA A 517 -17.87 6.13 18.89
C ALA A 517 -18.82 6.85 17.93
N ALA A 518 -18.65 8.17 17.77
CA ALA A 518 -19.40 8.96 16.79
C ALA A 518 -19.08 8.52 15.36
N ARG A 519 -17.82 8.21 15.04
CA ARG A 519 -17.41 7.67 13.73
C ARG A 519 -18.07 6.32 13.47
N VAL A 520 -17.97 5.36 14.40
CA VAL A 520 -18.59 4.02 14.26
C VAL A 520 -20.09 4.16 13.98
N ALA A 521 -20.81 5.02 14.71
CA ALA A 521 -22.24 5.23 14.49
C ALA A 521 -22.55 5.84 13.10
N ALA A 522 -21.74 6.80 12.65
CA ALA A 522 -21.89 7.40 11.33
C ALA A 522 -21.57 6.39 10.21
N TYR A 523 -20.52 5.59 10.38
CA TYR A 523 -20.18 4.51 9.45
C TYR A 523 -21.26 3.41 9.40
N ALA A 524 -21.90 3.06 10.50
CA ALA A 524 -23.03 2.13 10.50
C ALA A 524 -24.18 2.65 9.62
N THR A 525 -24.49 3.95 9.72
CA THR A 525 -25.50 4.60 8.87
C THR A 525 -25.10 4.61 7.39
N LEU A 526 -23.85 4.93 7.11
CA LEU A 526 -23.29 4.90 5.74
C LEU A 526 -23.35 3.47 5.16
N GLN A 527 -22.93 2.45 5.91
CA GLN A 527 -22.98 1.05 5.48
C GLN A 527 -24.41 0.61 5.13
N ALA A 528 -25.38 0.95 5.95
CA ALA A 528 -26.79 0.63 5.68
C ALA A 528 -27.27 1.24 4.34
N ARG A 529 -26.87 2.49 4.05
CA ARG A 529 -27.17 3.14 2.76
C ARG A 529 -26.48 2.45 1.59
N LEU A 530 -25.20 2.09 1.75
CA LEU A 530 -24.45 1.38 0.71
C LEU A 530 -25.04 0.00 0.42
N ALA A 531 -25.46 -0.72 1.45
CA ALA A 531 -26.11 -2.03 1.35
C ALA A 531 -27.50 -1.93 0.69
N GLU A 532 -28.28 -0.88 0.99
CA GLU A 532 -29.59 -0.61 0.35
C GLU A 532 -29.44 -0.34 -1.14
N ARG A 533 -28.47 0.49 -1.52
CA ARG A 533 -28.38 1.01 -2.88
C ARG A 533 -27.49 0.21 -3.81
N VAL A 534 -26.51 -0.53 -3.29
CA VAL A 534 -25.56 -1.33 -4.06
C VAL A 534 -24.91 -0.52 -5.19
N TYR A 535 -24.25 0.59 -4.86
CA TYR A 535 -23.61 1.46 -5.86
C TYR A 535 -22.40 0.79 -6.54
N VAL A 536 -21.73 -0.10 -5.82
CA VAL A 536 -20.62 -0.92 -6.26
C VAL A 536 -20.97 -2.37 -5.93
N LEU A 537 -20.61 -3.33 -6.74
CA LEU A 537 -20.78 -4.75 -6.44
C LEU A 537 -19.54 -5.25 -5.67
N PRO A 538 -19.60 -5.37 -4.34
CA PRO A 538 -18.47 -5.87 -3.56
C PRO A 538 -18.35 -7.39 -3.73
N LEU A 539 -17.17 -7.87 -4.11
CA LEU A 539 -16.96 -9.28 -4.40
C LEU A 539 -16.19 -9.98 -3.28
N ALA A 540 -14.94 -9.57 -3.04
CA ALA A 540 -14.11 -10.13 -1.99
C ALA A 540 -13.04 -9.15 -1.51
N PHE A 541 -12.68 -9.20 -0.22
CA PHE A 541 -11.45 -8.64 0.29
C PHE A 541 -10.33 -9.68 0.15
N ARG A 542 -9.19 -9.26 -0.40
CA ARG A 542 -8.03 -10.10 -0.58
C ARG A 542 -7.09 -9.97 0.62
N ASP A 543 -6.62 -11.09 1.17
CA ASP A 543 -5.54 -11.08 2.14
C ASP A 543 -4.19 -10.87 1.46
N ASP A 544 -3.25 -10.24 2.16
CA ASP A 544 -1.83 -10.43 1.91
C ASP A 544 -1.34 -11.65 2.70
N TYR A 545 -0.30 -12.30 2.22
CA TYR A 545 0.21 -13.51 2.85
C TYR A 545 1.70 -13.72 2.53
N VAL A 546 2.35 -14.39 3.45
CA VAL A 546 3.76 -14.83 3.32
C VAL A 546 3.86 -16.27 3.83
N VAL A 547 4.58 -17.09 3.09
CA VAL A 547 4.94 -18.44 3.52
C VAL A 547 6.28 -18.37 4.23
N PHE A 548 6.35 -18.83 5.47
CA PHE A 548 7.58 -18.86 6.29
C PHE A 548 7.97 -20.29 6.61
N ARG A 549 9.27 -20.54 6.72
CA ARG A 549 9.73 -21.74 7.43
C ARG A 549 9.46 -21.61 8.91
N ASP A 550 9.24 -22.74 9.59
CA ASP A 550 9.00 -22.77 11.06
C ASP A 550 10.21 -22.29 11.86
N THR A 551 11.40 -22.27 11.23
CA THR A 551 12.63 -21.69 11.81
C THR A 551 12.59 -20.16 11.94
N VAL A 552 11.65 -19.48 11.27
CA VAL A 552 11.44 -18.03 11.41
C VAL A 552 10.47 -17.79 12.57
N VAL A 553 10.91 -17.09 13.59
CA VAL A 553 10.09 -16.72 14.76
C VAL A 553 9.85 -15.21 14.73
N GLY A 554 8.66 -14.78 15.09
CA GLY A 554 8.31 -13.34 15.22
C GLY A 554 7.14 -12.91 14.39
N PRO A 555 7.07 -13.17 13.07
CA PRO A 555 5.99 -12.65 12.22
C PRO A 555 4.60 -12.95 12.77
N GLN A 556 3.84 -11.89 13.05
CA GLN A 556 2.47 -11.98 13.59
C GLN A 556 1.45 -11.46 12.58
N PRO A 557 0.30 -12.15 12.44
CA PRO A 557 -0.78 -11.67 11.60
C PRO A 557 -1.39 -10.37 12.15
N ARG A 558 -1.65 -9.42 11.26
CA ARG A 558 -2.36 -8.19 11.53
C ARG A 558 -3.09 -7.77 10.26
N ALA A 559 -4.19 -7.02 10.38
CA ALA A 559 -4.77 -6.36 9.24
C ALA A 559 -3.82 -5.33 8.64
N VAL A 560 -3.75 -5.27 7.31
CA VAL A 560 -2.85 -4.39 6.56
C VAL A 560 -3.60 -3.62 5.47
N GLY A 561 -3.27 -2.34 5.33
CA GLY A 561 -3.74 -1.49 4.24
C GLY A 561 -2.88 -1.61 2.99
N ALA A 562 -1.61 -1.94 3.16
CA ALA A 562 -0.64 -2.11 2.08
C ALA A 562 0.33 -3.25 2.38
N PRO A 563 0.91 -3.92 1.33
CA PRO A 563 1.78 -5.09 1.50
C PRO A 563 3.02 -4.84 2.38
N GLY A 564 3.59 -3.62 2.36
CA GLY A 564 4.74 -3.26 3.19
C GLY A 564 4.44 -3.24 4.69
N GLU A 565 3.18 -3.04 5.08
CA GLU A 565 2.78 -2.99 6.49
C GLU A 565 2.89 -4.34 7.21
N ARG A 566 3.11 -5.44 6.51
CA ARG A 566 3.39 -6.76 7.08
C ARG A 566 4.69 -6.81 7.90
N TYR A 567 5.60 -5.87 7.66
CA TYR A 567 6.85 -5.75 8.42
C TYR A 567 6.72 -4.97 9.73
N TRP A 568 5.50 -4.68 10.18
CA TRP A 568 5.22 -3.88 11.37
C TRP A 568 5.92 -4.37 12.65
N ASP A 569 6.21 -5.67 12.74
CA ASP A 569 6.87 -6.34 13.86
C ASP A 569 8.25 -6.92 13.48
N VAL A 570 8.83 -6.49 12.36
CA VAL A 570 10.11 -7.01 11.84
C VAL A 570 11.25 -6.93 12.86
N LEU A 571 11.20 -5.99 13.79
CA LEU A 571 12.16 -5.87 14.89
C LEU A 571 12.13 -7.08 15.85
N THR A 572 11.05 -7.85 15.85
CA THR A 572 10.91 -9.05 16.68
C THR A 572 11.25 -10.33 15.93
N TRP A 573 11.52 -10.24 14.63
CA TRP A 573 11.81 -11.41 13.82
C TRP A 573 13.20 -11.95 14.12
N ARG A 574 13.32 -13.28 14.15
CA ARG A 574 14.60 -13.97 14.37
C ARG A 574 14.58 -15.33 13.69
N LEU A 575 15.76 -15.82 13.37
CA LEU A 575 15.98 -17.21 13.00
C LEU A 575 16.15 -18.04 14.28
N ALA A 576 15.52 -19.22 14.35
CA ALA A 576 15.73 -20.12 15.47
C ALA A 576 17.18 -20.60 15.54
N ASP A 577 17.71 -20.78 16.75
CA ASP A 577 19.06 -21.27 16.96
C ASP A 577 19.25 -22.65 16.30
N GLY A 578 20.30 -22.79 15.48
CA GLY A 578 20.63 -24.05 14.78
C GLY A 578 20.02 -24.19 13.38
N SER A 579 19.45 -23.11 12.79
CA SER A 579 18.97 -23.08 11.40
C SER A 579 20.04 -22.62 10.41
#